data_ea97096bf118e062a8ff641723a94b44
#
_entry.id   ea97096bf118e062a8ff641723a94b44
#
_cell.length_a   1.000
_cell.length_b   1.000
_cell.length_c   1.000
_cell.angle_alpha   90.00
_cell.angle_beta   90.00
_cell.angle_gamma   90.00
#
_symmetry.space_group_name_H-M   'P 1'
#
loop_
_entity.id
_entity.type
_entity.pdbx_description
1 polymer ?
#
loop_
_entity_poly.entity_id
_entity_poly.type
_entity_poly.pdbx_seq_one_letter_code
_entity_poly.pdbx_strand_id
1 'polypeptide(L)'
;MKAVPLDLKEANDYVSRLHRHHAPVYRDKFRIGCQDDEGNLCGVAQVGRPVNRIMDDGKTLEVVRLCTDGTPNACSFLYSRCARVAKELGYSRIVTYILESEDGASLKASGWKQDKTSVGGGSWNCPSRPRDVIDRQISMFGETKKYPTEKKKRFCKEL
;
A
#
# COMPACT_ATOMS: atom_id res chain seq x y z
N MET A 1 -13.74 14.40 -7.63
CA MET A 1 -13.37 13.09 -7.00
C MET A 1 -14.07 12.92 -5.65
N LYS A 2 -14.57 11.71 -5.37
CA LYS A 2 -15.30 11.36 -4.15
C LYS A 2 -14.71 10.10 -3.51
N ALA A 3 -14.60 10.07 -2.18
CA ALA A 3 -14.24 8.86 -1.45
C ALA A 3 -15.49 7.98 -1.26
N VAL A 4 -15.34 6.68 -1.49
CA VAL A 4 -16.42 5.70 -1.35
C VAL A 4 -15.94 4.50 -0.54
N PRO A 5 -16.83 3.86 0.24
CA PRO A 5 -16.53 2.60 0.88
C PRO A 5 -16.43 1.49 -0.17
N LEU A 6 -15.62 0.48 0.12
CA LEU A 6 -15.50 -0.73 -0.69
C LEU A 6 -15.50 -1.94 0.22
N ASP A 7 -15.95 -3.08 -0.27
CA ASP A 7 -15.66 -4.34 0.39
C ASP A 7 -14.25 -4.86 0.05
N LEU A 8 -13.78 -5.87 0.79
CA LEU A 8 -12.42 -6.39 0.60
C LEU A 8 -12.26 -7.05 -0.77
N LYS A 9 -13.30 -7.69 -1.28
CA LYS A 9 -13.28 -8.35 -2.58
C LYS A 9 -13.17 -7.32 -3.70
N GLU A 10 -14.00 -6.27 -3.68
CA GLU A 10 -13.96 -5.19 -4.66
C GLU A 10 -12.58 -4.52 -4.72
N ALA A 11 -11.99 -4.20 -3.54
CA ALA A 11 -10.67 -3.61 -3.45
C ALA A 11 -9.59 -4.54 -4.02
N ASN A 12 -9.63 -5.83 -3.68
CA ASN A 12 -8.68 -6.82 -4.17
C ASN A 12 -8.83 -7.08 -5.68
N ASP A 13 -10.05 -7.11 -6.19
CA ASP A 13 -10.32 -7.26 -7.63
C ASP A 13 -9.74 -6.07 -8.42
N TYR A 14 -9.88 -4.86 -7.89
CA TYR A 14 -9.27 -3.66 -8.48
C TYR A 14 -7.74 -3.73 -8.49
N VAL A 15 -7.14 -4.06 -7.34
CA VAL A 15 -5.69 -4.21 -7.20
C VAL A 15 -5.15 -5.30 -8.13
N SER A 16 -5.83 -6.44 -8.25
CA SER A 16 -5.41 -7.55 -9.10
C SER A 16 -5.36 -7.17 -10.59
N ARG A 17 -6.27 -6.31 -11.03
CA ARG A 17 -6.33 -5.86 -12.43
C ARG A 17 -5.25 -4.84 -12.79
N LEU A 18 -4.95 -3.92 -11.89
CA LEU A 18 -4.15 -2.74 -12.22
C LEU A 18 -2.80 -2.67 -11.51
N HIS A 19 -2.63 -3.35 -10.37
CA HIS A 19 -1.38 -3.26 -9.64
C HIS A 19 -0.31 -4.20 -10.22
N ARG A 20 0.79 -3.63 -10.70
CA ARG A 20 1.86 -4.37 -11.40
C ARG A 20 2.71 -5.26 -10.49
N HIS A 21 2.82 -4.93 -9.21
CA HIS A 21 3.90 -5.44 -8.36
C HIS A 21 3.43 -6.18 -7.12
N HIS A 22 2.14 -6.19 -6.79
CA HIS A 22 1.68 -6.76 -5.52
C HIS A 22 0.43 -7.61 -5.67
N ALA A 23 0.39 -8.69 -4.91
CA ALA A 23 -0.80 -9.50 -4.74
C ALA A 23 -1.86 -8.75 -3.88
N PRO A 24 -3.13 -9.14 -4.00
CA PRO A 24 -4.19 -8.72 -3.09
C PRO A 24 -3.82 -8.95 -1.63
N VAL A 25 -4.39 -8.15 -0.72
CA VAL A 25 -4.20 -8.35 0.72
C VAL A 25 -5.29 -9.25 1.28
N TYR A 26 -4.93 -10.11 2.24
CA TYR A 26 -5.90 -11.00 2.89
C TYR A 26 -6.74 -10.28 3.95
N ARG A 27 -6.21 -9.20 4.53
CA ARG A 27 -6.88 -8.39 5.56
C ARG A 27 -6.27 -7.00 5.63
N ASP A 28 -7.11 -6.06 5.90
CA ASP A 28 -6.78 -4.67 6.21
C ASP A 28 -7.59 -4.20 7.42
N LYS A 29 -7.34 -2.99 7.89
CA LYS A 29 -8.15 -2.32 8.91
C LYS A 29 -9.31 -1.57 8.27
N PHE A 30 -9.02 -0.89 7.18
CA PHE A 30 -10.00 -0.21 6.35
C PHE A 30 -9.48 -0.03 4.92
N ARG A 31 -10.39 0.27 4.01
CA ARG A 31 -10.12 0.55 2.61
C ARG A 31 -10.98 1.70 2.12
N ILE A 32 -10.49 2.39 1.11
CA ILE A 32 -11.15 3.56 0.52
C ILE A 32 -11.06 3.45 -0.99
N GLY A 33 -12.18 3.60 -1.67
CA GLY A 33 -12.24 3.83 -3.11
C GLY A 33 -12.23 5.32 -3.43
N CYS A 34 -11.70 5.65 -4.58
CA CYS A 34 -11.80 6.96 -5.20
C CYS A 34 -12.64 6.85 -6.47
N GLN A 35 -13.72 7.59 -6.53
CA GLN A 35 -14.52 7.76 -7.75
C GLN A 35 -14.23 9.11 -8.41
N ASP A 36 -14.22 9.10 -9.73
CA ASP A 36 -14.20 10.32 -10.55
C ASP A 36 -15.55 11.04 -10.49
N ASP A 37 -15.69 12.10 -11.27
CA ASP A 37 -16.92 12.90 -11.30
C ASP A 37 -18.05 12.21 -12.08
N GLU A 38 -17.73 11.18 -12.86
CA GLU A 38 -18.68 10.33 -13.59
C GLU A 38 -19.14 9.12 -12.75
N GLY A 39 -18.53 8.90 -11.58
CA GLY A 39 -18.85 7.81 -10.67
C GLY A 39 -18.05 6.51 -10.91
N ASN A 40 -17.05 6.52 -11.82
CA ASN A 40 -16.21 5.37 -12.05
C ASN A 40 -15.14 5.24 -10.97
N LEU A 41 -14.84 4.01 -10.55
CA LEU A 41 -13.77 3.74 -9.61
C LEU A 41 -12.41 3.95 -10.27
N CYS A 42 -11.71 5.02 -9.90
CA CYS A 42 -10.41 5.41 -10.44
C CYS A 42 -9.22 5.11 -9.50
N GLY A 43 -9.47 4.62 -8.29
CA GLY A 43 -8.39 4.23 -7.38
C GLY A 43 -8.88 3.58 -6.10
N VAL A 44 -7.97 2.83 -5.47
CA VAL A 44 -8.20 2.11 -4.21
C VAL A 44 -6.98 2.25 -3.30
N ALA A 45 -7.23 2.47 -2.02
CA ALA A 45 -6.23 2.36 -0.98
C ALA A 45 -6.67 1.36 0.09
N GLN A 46 -5.75 0.52 0.54
CA GLN A 46 -5.96 -0.44 1.63
C GLN A 46 -4.96 -0.14 2.75
N VAL A 47 -5.47 -0.01 3.96
CA VAL A 47 -4.71 0.39 5.15
C VAL A 47 -4.81 -0.69 6.21
N GLY A 48 -3.67 -1.10 6.74
CA GLY A 48 -3.59 -2.16 7.71
C GLY A 48 -2.54 -1.91 8.79
N ARG A 49 -2.24 -2.96 9.54
CA ARG A 49 -1.13 -2.94 10.50
C ARG A 49 0.18 -2.90 9.72
N PRO A 50 1.22 -2.23 10.26
CA PRO A 50 2.55 -2.27 9.65
C PRO A 50 3.05 -3.69 9.43
N VAL A 51 3.60 -3.95 8.23
CA VAL A 51 4.25 -5.22 7.92
C VAL A 51 5.52 -5.40 8.74
N ASN A 52 6.21 -4.30 9.02
CA ASN A 52 7.36 -4.28 9.90
C ASN A 52 6.90 -4.35 11.36
N ARG A 53 7.26 -5.43 12.05
CA ARG A 53 6.90 -5.67 13.47
C ARG A 53 7.36 -4.58 14.44
N ILE A 54 8.49 -3.91 14.15
CA ILE A 54 9.00 -2.82 14.98
C ILE A 54 8.09 -1.59 14.89
N MET A 55 7.42 -1.40 13.76
CA MET A 55 6.49 -0.30 13.53
C MET A 55 5.07 -0.60 14.03
N ASP A 56 4.79 -1.86 14.34
CA ASP A 56 3.46 -2.30 14.79
C ASP A 56 3.30 -2.09 16.30
N ASP A 57 3.28 -0.83 16.69
CA ASP A 57 3.20 -0.32 18.08
C ASP A 57 1.76 -0.10 18.56
N GLY A 58 0.78 -0.49 17.78
CA GLY A 58 -0.65 -0.27 18.06
C GLY A 58 -1.15 1.16 17.79
N LYS A 59 -0.25 2.09 17.47
CA LYS A 59 -0.56 3.51 17.20
C LYS A 59 -0.22 3.93 15.77
N THR A 60 0.46 3.06 15.03
CA THR A 60 0.88 3.28 13.64
C THR A 60 0.07 2.40 12.70
N LEU A 61 -0.37 2.96 11.58
CA LEU A 61 -0.95 2.24 10.44
C LEU A 61 -0.02 2.30 9.23
N GLU A 62 -0.23 1.37 8.29
CA GLU A 62 0.47 1.35 7.00
C GLU A 62 -0.53 1.35 5.85
N VAL A 63 -0.34 2.24 4.87
CA VAL A 63 -0.99 2.08 3.56
C VAL A 63 -0.27 0.94 2.84
N VAL A 64 -0.85 -0.24 2.92
CA VAL A 64 -0.23 -1.48 2.39
C VAL A 64 -0.42 -1.62 0.89
N ARG A 65 -1.45 -0.99 0.34
CA ARG A 65 -1.73 -0.92 -1.09
C ARG A 65 -2.36 0.42 -1.43
N LEU A 66 -1.88 1.00 -2.51
CA LEU A 66 -2.54 2.11 -3.20
C LEU A 66 -2.39 1.87 -4.70
N CYS A 67 -3.48 1.87 -5.39
CA CYS A 67 -3.54 1.59 -6.82
C CYS A 67 -4.54 2.53 -7.49
N THR A 68 -4.17 3.15 -8.59
CA THR A 68 -5.03 4.02 -9.40
C THR A 68 -4.90 3.67 -10.87
N ASP A 69 -5.85 4.06 -11.66
CA ASP A 69 -5.85 3.91 -13.12
C ASP A 69 -5.03 4.99 -13.85
N GLY A 70 -4.40 5.90 -13.11
CA GLY A 70 -3.65 7.03 -13.64
C GLY A 70 -4.43 8.35 -13.63
N THR A 71 -5.66 8.35 -13.15
CA THR A 71 -6.45 9.59 -13.01
C THR A 71 -5.66 10.63 -12.20
N PRO A 72 -5.49 11.86 -12.73
CA PRO A 72 -4.74 12.92 -12.05
C PRO A 72 -5.23 13.16 -10.62
N ASN A 73 -4.29 13.33 -9.70
CA ASN A 73 -4.53 13.58 -8.27
C ASN A 73 -5.20 12.43 -7.48
N ALA A 74 -5.57 11.31 -8.08
CA ALA A 74 -6.19 10.20 -7.37
C ALA A 74 -5.29 9.64 -6.26
N CYS A 75 -3.98 9.52 -6.49
CA CYS A 75 -3.02 9.07 -5.48
C CYS A 75 -2.96 10.02 -4.27
N SER A 76 -2.77 11.32 -4.48
CA SER A 76 -2.70 12.31 -3.40
C SER A 76 -4.04 12.44 -2.66
N PHE A 77 -5.15 12.33 -3.38
CA PHE A 77 -6.48 12.27 -2.79
C PHE A 77 -6.61 11.09 -1.83
N LEU A 78 -6.26 9.87 -2.26
CA LEU A 78 -6.34 8.67 -1.44
C LEU A 78 -5.41 8.74 -0.23
N TYR A 79 -4.15 9.18 -0.39
CA TYR A 79 -3.24 9.37 0.74
C TYR A 79 -3.78 10.34 1.79
N SER A 80 -4.39 11.45 1.35
CA SER A 80 -5.03 12.41 2.24
C SER A 80 -6.21 11.80 3.00
N ARG A 81 -7.04 11.00 2.33
CA ARG A 81 -8.19 10.34 2.95
C ARG A 81 -7.76 9.26 3.94
N CYS A 82 -6.75 8.45 3.59
CA CYS A 82 -6.18 7.45 4.51
C CYS A 82 -5.70 8.09 5.81
N ALA A 83 -4.98 9.22 5.73
CA ALA A 83 -4.51 9.93 6.90
C ALA A 83 -5.66 10.47 7.78
N ARG A 84 -6.71 11.01 7.17
CA ARG A 84 -7.89 11.51 7.90
C ARG A 84 -8.62 10.39 8.63
N VAL A 85 -8.89 9.28 7.94
CA VAL A 85 -9.57 8.13 8.56
C VAL A 85 -8.72 7.54 9.67
N ALA A 86 -7.41 7.39 9.48
CA ALA A 86 -6.50 6.91 10.50
C ALA A 86 -6.53 7.80 11.75
N LYS A 87 -6.55 9.12 11.58
CA LYS A 87 -6.67 10.09 12.67
C LYS A 87 -7.99 9.93 13.44
N GLU A 88 -9.11 9.87 12.73
CA GLU A 88 -10.45 9.69 13.35
C GLU A 88 -10.57 8.37 14.12
N LEU A 89 -9.82 7.33 13.70
CA LEU A 89 -9.72 6.06 14.41
C LEU A 89 -8.75 6.09 15.62
N GLY A 90 -8.13 7.24 15.90
CA GLY A 90 -7.27 7.44 17.07
C GLY A 90 -5.81 6.99 16.88
N TYR A 91 -5.39 6.74 15.65
CA TYR A 91 -3.97 6.46 15.36
C TYR A 91 -3.16 7.75 15.37
N SER A 92 -1.89 7.67 15.79
CA SER A 92 -0.99 8.83 15.87
C SER A 92 -0.09 8.98 14.65
N ARG A 93 0.08 7.91 13.87
CA ARG A 93 0.97 7.89 12.70
C ARG A 93 0.44 6.98 11.61
N ILE A 94 0.73 7.36 10.36
CA ILE A 94 0.52 6.50 9.20
C ILE A 94 1.78 6.49 8.33
N VAL A 95 2.15 5.33 7.81
CA VAL A 95 3.35 5.13 6.98
C VAL A 95 2.99 4.47 5.66
N THR A 96 3.88 4.60 4.68
CA THR A 96 3.83 3.84 3.42
C THR A 96 5.22 3.68 2.85
N TYR A 97 5.38 2.72 1.94
CA TYR A 97 6.63 2.44 1.25
C TYR A 97 6.42 2.53 -0.26
N ILE A 98 7.28 3.26 -0.94
CA ILE A 98 7.37 3.32 -2.40
C ILE A 98 8.73 2.83 -2.87
N LEU A 99 8.87 2.51 -4.14
CA LEU A 99 10.17 2.13 -4.71
C LEU A 99 11.14 3.30 -4.69
N GLU A 100 12.43 3.01 -4.61
CA GLU A 100 13.47 4.06 -4.56
C GLU A 100 13.50 4.90 -5.84
N SER A 101 13.14 4.29 -6.98
CA SER A 101 12.99 4.94 -8.28
C SER A 101 11.80 5.92 -8.38
N GLU A 102 10.81 5.78 -7.50
CA GLU A 102 9.63 6.67 -7.50
C GLU A 102 9.93 7.98 -6.77
N ASP A 103 9.42 9.10 -7.26
CA ASP A 103 9.71 10.44 -6.72
C ASP A 103 8.89 10.80 -5.46
N GLY A 104 7.78 10.12 -5.22
CA GLY A 104 6.87 10.37 -4.10
C GLY A 104 6.10 11.69 -4.20
N ALA A 105 5.92 12.24 -5.39
CA ALA A 105 5.25 13.52 -5.60
C ALA A 105 3.85 13.57 -4.98
N SER A 106 3.05 12.52 -5.15
CA SER A 106 1.70 12.43 -4.58
C SER A 106 1.69 12.42 -3.05
N LEU A 107 2.70 11.80 -2.44
CA LEU A 107 2.89 11.79 -0.97
C LEU A 107 3.26 13.17 -0.46
N LYS A 108 4.25 13.81 -1.06
CA LYS A 108 4.66 15.18 -0.72
C LYS A 108 3.51 16.15 -0.87
N ALA A 109 2.75 16.07 -1.98
CA ALA A 109 1.57 16.91 -2.23
C ALA A 109 0.46 16.72 -1.18
N SER A 110 0.37 15.54 -0.56
CA SER A 110 -0.59 15.25 0.52
C SER A 110 0.00 15.46 1.93
N GLY A 111 1.18 16.09 2.02
CA GLY A 111 1.81 16.49 3.28
C GLY A 111 2.47 15.35 4.05
N TRP A 112 2.88 14.28 3.35
CA TRP A 112 3.70 13.22 3.91
C TRP A 112 5.18 13.58 3.80
N LYS A 113 5.98 13.12 4.76
CA LYS A 113 7.42 13.36 4.78
C LYS A 113 8.17 12.05 4.60
N GLN A 114 9.20 12.08 3.78
CA GLN A 114 10.12 10.94 3.70
C GLN A 114 10.98 10.91 4.97
N ASP A 115 10.94 9.81 5.70
CA ASP A 115 11.69 9.65 6.95
C ASP A 115 12.79 8.59 6.88
N LYS A 116 12.77 7.73 5.87
CA LYS A 116 13.84 6.77 5.60
C LYS A 116 14.06 6.56 4.11
N THR A 117 15.32 6.35 3.74
CA THR A 117 15.78 5.92 2.42
C THR A 117 16.32 4.51 2.49
N SER A 118 16.35 3.81 1.37
CA SER A 118 16.98 2.49 1.22
C SER A 118 16.53 1.45 2.25
N VAL A 119 15.23 1.42 2.53
CA VAL A 119 14.62 0.47 3.47
C VAL A 119 14.23 -0.82 2.75
N GLY A 120 14.59 -1.95 3.33
CA GLY A 120 14.28 -3.24 2.71
C GLY A 120 15.07 -3.46 1.42
N GLY A 121 14.50 -4.22 0.50
CA GLY A 121 15.16 -4.66 -0.73
C GLY A 121 15.91 -5.97 -0.53
N GLY A 122 16.26 -6.60 -1.67
CA GLY A 122 16.90 -7.90 -1.67
C GLY A 122 15.91 -9.08 -1.65
N SER A 123 16.46 -10.26 -1.77
CA SER A 123 15.68 -11.49 -1.71
C SER A 123 15.18 -11.75 -0.29
N TRP A 124 13.91 -12.13 -0.18
CA TRP A 124 13.36 -12.65 1.07
C TRP A 124 13.92 -14.02 1.44
N ASN A 125 14.77 -14.58 0.56
CA ASN A 125 15.44 -15.83 0.76
C ASN A 125 16.70 -15.61 1.60
N CYS A 126 16.74 -16.19 2.79
CA CYS A 126 17.89 -16.17 3.68
C CYS A 126 18.53 -17.56 3.66
N PRO A 127 19.87 -17.70 3.51
CA PRO A 127 20.54 -19.01 3.50
C PRO A 127 20.20 -19.87 4.72
N SER A 128 19.97 -19.25 5.88
CA SER A 128 19.57 -19.93 7.13
C SER A 128 18.09 -20.33 7.15
N ARG A 129 17.26 -19.87 6.22
CA ARG A 129 15.82 -20.16 6.14
C ARG A 129 15.33 -20.05 4.70
N PRO A 130 15.66 -21.01 3.82
CA PRO A 130 15.22 -21.00 2.43
C PRO A 130 13.70 -21.10 2.36
N ARG A 131 13.09 -20.25 1.54
CA ARG A 131 11.63 -20.18 1.34
C ARG A 131 11.16 -20.82 0.04
N ASP A 132 12.00 -21.59 -0.61
CA ASP A 132 11.72 -22.28 -1.88
C ASP A 132 10.46 -23.15 -1.84
N VAL A 133 10.10 -23.65 -0.65
CA VAL A 133 8.90 -24.49 -0.46
C VAL A 133 7.61 -23.65 -0.57
N ILE A 134 7.64 -22.39 -0.13
CA ILE A 134 6.48 -21.49 -0.20
C ILE A 134 6.28 -21.04 -1.65
N ASP A 135 7.36 -20.73 -2.36
CA ASP A 135 7.30 -20.34 -3.76
C ASP A 135 6.78 -21.48 -4.65
N ARG A 136 7.13 -22.74 -4.35
CA ARG A 136 6.58 -23.90 -5.05
C ARG A 136 5.10 -24.14 -4.79
N GLN A 137 4.62 -23.92 -3.57
CA GLN A 137 3.19 -24.05 -3.25
C GLN A 137 2.36 -22.95 -3.92
N ILE A 138 2.89 -21.74 -4.02
CA ILE A 138 2.23 -20.64 -4.72
C ILE A 138 2.25 -20.86 -6.23
N SER A 139 3.32 -21.42 -6.79
CA SER A 139 3.43 -21.74 -8.22
C SER A 139 2.48 -22.85 -8.69
N MET A 140 2.00 -23.71 -7.80
CA MET A 140 0.96 -24.69 -8.13
C MET A 140 -0.43 -24.05 -8.39
N PHE A 141 -0.66 -22.80 -7.99
CA PHE A 141 -1.92 -22.08 -8.13
C PHE A 141 -1.87 -20.86 -9.07
N GLY A 142 -0.79 -20.65 -9.80
CA GLY A 142 -0.64 -19.56 -10.76
C GLY A 142 0.79 -19.02 -10.86
N GLU A 143 1.05 -18.20 -11.89
CA GLU A 143 2.35 -17.56 -12.07
C GLU A 143 2.72 -16.69 -10.86
N THR A 144 3.87 -16.99 -10.26
CA THR A 144 4.43 -16.18 -9.18
C THR A 144 4.81 -14.79 -9.72
N LYS A 145 4.07 -13.75 -9.33
CA LYS A 145 4.49 -12.39 -9.60
C LYS A 145 5.80 -12.12 -8.86
N LYS A 146 6.90 -11.88 -9.59
CA LYS A 146 8.16 -11.47 -8.99
C LYS A 146 7.98 -10.12 -8.30
N TYR A 147 8.17 -10.08 -7.00
CA TYR A 147 8.19 -8.83 -6.25
C TYR A 147 9.47 -8.04 -6.59
N PRO A 148 9.38 -6.70 -6.71
CA PRO A 148 10.56 -5.88 -6.90
C PRO A 148 11.54 -6.08 -5.74
N THR A 149 12.79 -6.37 -6.06
CA THR A 149 13.90 -6.46 -5.09
C THR A 149 14.56 -5.10 -4.83
N GLU A 150 14.07 -4.06 -5.49
CA GLU A 150 14.53 -2.68 -5.33
C GLU A 150 14.33 -2.20 -3.88
N LYS A 151 15.26 -1.39 -3.42
CA LYS A 151 15.14 -0.68 -2.14
C LYS A 151 13.93 0.26 -2.17
N LYS A 152 13.43 0.60 -0.99
CA LYS A 152 12.23 1.42 -0.84
C LYS A 152 12.53 2.68 -0.03
N LYS A 153 11.79 3.73 -0.31
CA LYS A 153 11.68 4.92 0.54
C LYS A 153 10.46 4.76 1.44
N ARG A 154 10.62 5.12 2.71
CA ARG A 154 9.49 5.21 3.62
C ARG A 154 9.04 6.65 3.75
N PHE A 155 7.76 6.85 3.64
CA PHE A 155 7.08 8.11 3.95
C PHE A 155 6.21 7.92 5.17
N CYS A 156 6.11 8.96 6.00
CA CYS A 156 5.25 8.99 7.16
C CYS A 156 4.47 10.30 7.26
N LYS A 157 3.38 10.24 8.00
CA LYS A 157 2.61 11.40 8.40
C LYS A 157 2.17 11.23 9.85
N GLU A 158 2.53 12.20 10.68
CA GLU A 158 1.95 12.35 12.03
C GLU A 158 0.51 12.88 11.90
N LEU A 159 -0.38 12.40 12.74
CA LEU A 159 -1.83 12.58 12.61
C LEU A 159 -2.45 13.53 13.67
#